data_36a5af766741abaea1d7b54acb3b65c7
#
_entry.id   36a5af766741abaea1d7b54acb3b65c7
#
_cell.length_a   1.000
_cell.length_b   1.000
_cell.length_c   1.000
_cell.angle_alpha   90.00
_cell.angle_beta   90.00
_cell.angle_gamma   90.00
#
_symmetry.space_group_name_H-M   'P 1'
#
loop_
_entity.id
_entity.type
_entity.pdbx_description
1 polymer ?
#
loop_
_entity_poly.entity_id
_entity_poly.type
_entity_poly.pdbx_seq_one_letter_code
_entity_poly.pdbx_strand_id
1 'polypeptide(L)'
;MAAVTQTIPSFIQGVSQQSEVEMAPGFMNEIQNGVPDVTFGLQKRVGTKYLFNLPGITTAEGASGFWFSIIRQEDEPYFGVIIPATVDGSGTITSYGNIKIWNFSGTACTVNFPAHSDGSAGNTYLSGSSRDDYKVLSIEKSNIILNRSKVVTESSTTIPAATVERVSTYADLPTTGISTTTVYRIINSKDTDKDDYYVQYINDAWTEVAKPGITDGFNNWTAPHVLRKISATEFTFEEANYVDRAVGDNVTNPHPSFVNQTIEDCFSYFNRIGFLSNANVILSASLRPDYINAGNQPVNFYSKSAQVLVASDPVDLNAVSVRSILLTSVLPAPQGLVLFSNNEQFILFADQGVVTPQTAIIKSIGNYELDPIVPPVELGEEFYYINKSANFTRTLMMITRGMENDPMVTEASRLAPEYVPSTVNNLYANPQNSFIVLTDSNQEYMWFFKTHVEGQQRMMNAWFKWKLPGNVLSCVFNADNIFTIISADNKLIVTSAPLNESADAEILLNKDTTNATFTGIGPHLDMWTKDLTSVSYNATTDITTITPTSNYPIIDSTEYEPIVVVSAVTGTSTSASRGMMFP
;
A
#
# COMPACT_ATOMS: atom_id res chain seq x y z
N MET A 1 -18.10 38.92 -43.85
CA MET A 1 -17.13 38.37 -42.92
C MET A 1 -17.02 36.87 -43.21
N ALA A 2 -15.84 36.35 -43.51
CA ALA A 2 -15.66 34.90 -43.65
C ALA A 2 -15.82 34.26 -42.28
N ALA A 3 -16.64 33.21 -42.18
CA ALA A 3 -16.77 32.44 -40.96
C ALA A 3 -15.45 31.72 -40.68
N VAL A 4 -14.86 31.99 -39.55
CA VAL A 4 -13.69 31.24 -39.09
C VAL A 4 -14.23 29.97 -38.42
N THR A 5 -14.05 28.84 -39.07
CA THR A 5 -14.41 27.53 -38.52
C THR A 5 -13.16 26.93 -37.89
N GLN A 6 -13.20 26.68 -36.59
CA GLN A 6 -12.18 25.91 -35.88
C GLN A 6 -12.75 24.51 -35.64
N THR A 7 -12.05 23.49 -36.10
CA THR A 7 -12.41 22.10 -35.83
C THR A 7 -11.60 21.63 -34.59
N ILE A 8 -12.29 21.24 -33.55
CA ILE A 8 -11.69 20.58 -32.39
C ILE A 8 -11.81 19.06 -32.62
N PRO A 9 -10.70 18.35 -32.89
CA PRO A 9 -10.78 16.94 -33.31
C PRO A 9 -11.23 15.98 -32.19
N SER A 10 -10.88 16.27 -30.93
CA SER A 10 -11.27 15.47 -29.75
C SER A 10 -10.98 16.24 -28.46
N PHE A 11 -11.64 15.87 -27.35
CA PHE A 11 -11.40 16.41 -26.01
C PHE A 11 -10.71 15.38 -25.11
N ILE A 12 -9.66 14.74 -25.62
CA ILE A 12 -8.97 13.64 -24.92
C ILE A 12 -7.67 14.04 -24.24
N GLN A 13 -7.22 15.28 -24.45
CA GLN A 13 -5.93 15.72 -23.89
C GLN A 13 -5.99 16.09 -22.40
N GLY A 14 -7.20 16.16 -21.84
CA GLY A 14 -7.40 16.46 -20.42
C GLY A 14 -7.40 17.95 -20.10
N VAL A 15 -7.05 18.27 -18.84
CA VAL A 15 -7.04 19.64 -18.33
C VAL A 15 -5.70 20.31 -18.62
N SER A 16 -5.76 21.57 -19.06
CA SER A 16 -4.61 22.48 -19.16
C SER A 16 -4.97 23.82 -18.53
N GLN A 17 -4.04 24.39 -17.78
CA GLN A 17 -4.12 25.73 -17.19
C GLN A 17 -3.33 26.78 -17.98
N GLN A 18 -2.96 26.44 -19.22
CA GLN A 18 -2.38 27.41 -20.15
C GLN A 18 -3.39 28.48 -20.54
N SER A 19 -2.90 29.64 -20.94
CA SER A 19 -3.75 30.70 -21.50
C SER A 19 -4.49 30.19 -22.75
N GLU A 20 -5.70 30.67 -22.99
CA GLU A 20 -6.52 30.25 -24.16
C GLU A 20 -5.81 30.41 -25.50
N VAL A 21 -4.85 31.33 -25.59
CA VAL A 21 -4.08 31.60 -26.80
C VAL A 21 -3.00 30.54 -27.04
N GLU A 22 -2.46 29.96 -25.97
CA GLU A 22 -1.37 28.99 -26.01
C GLU A 22 -1.85 27.54 -25.88
N MET A 23 -3.10 27.35 -25.46
CA MET A 23 -3.69 26.04 -25.25
C MET A 23 -3.83 25.29 -26.57
N ALA A 24 -3.24 24.11 -26.65
CA ALA A 24 -3.38 23.26 -27.83
C ALA A 24 -4.82 22.72 -27.96
N PRO A 25 -5.30 22.47 -29.19
CA PRO A 25 -6.61 21.89 -29.41
C PRO A 25 -6.79 20.54 -28.70
N GLY A 26 -7.95 20.33 -28.08
CA GLY A 26 -8.28 19.08 -27.38
C GLY A 26 -8.07 19.11 -25.86
N PHE A 27 -7.43 20.16 -25.33
CA PHE A 27 -7.42 20.45 -23.89
C PHE A 27 -8.67 21.22 -23.45
N MET A 28 -8.97 21.12 -22.17
CA MET A 28 -10.06 21.85 -21.51
C MET A 28 -9.55 22.55 -20.25
N ASN A 29 -10.19 23.64 -19.84
CA ASN A 29 -9.85 24.33 -18.60
C ASN A 29 -10.19 23.49 -17.37
N GLU A 30 -11.24 22.67 -17.46
CA GLU A 30 -11.67 21.77 -16.40
C GLU A 30 -12.45 20.58 -16.96
N ILE A 31 -12.23 19.39 -16.37
CA ILE A 31 -13.00 18.18 -16.62
C ILE A 31 -13.44 17.61 -15.27
N GLN A 32 -14.73 17.73 -14.97
CA GLN A 32 -15.32 17.14 -13.78
C GLN A 32 -16.35 16.07 -14.18
N ASN A 33 -16.25 14.88 -13.57
CA ASN A 33 -17.15 13.74 -13.85
C ASN A 33 -17.13 13.31 -15.33
N GLY A 34 -16.03 13.57 -16.03
CA GLY A 34 -15.74 13.10 -17.37
C GLY A 34 -14.55 12.16 -17.39
N VAL A 35 -14.46 11.30 -18.38
CA VAL A 35 -13.34 10.39 -18.63
C VAL A 35 -12.88 10.55 -20.06
N PRO A 36 -11.68 11.05 -20.30
CA PRO A 36 -11.08 11.05 -21.62
C PRO A 36 -10.75 9.61 -22.07
N ASP A 37 -11.08 9.29 -23.30
CA ASP A 37 -10.79 8.01 -23.92
C ASP A 37 -10.36 8.18 -25.39
N VAL A 38 -9.35 7.43 -25.81
CA VAL A 38 -8.77 7.54 -27.15
C VAL A 38 -9.74 7.09 -28.23
N THR A 39 -10.58 6.09 -27.93
CA THR A 39 -11.53 5.50 -28.89
C THR A 39 -12.83 6.29 -28.96
N PHE A 40 -13.35 6.69 -27.79
CA PHE A 40 -14.71 7.26 -27.68
C PHE A 40 -14.73 8.76 -27.45
N GLY A 41 -13.57 9.39 -27.28
CA GLY A 41 -13.49 10.81 -26.93
C GLY A 41 -13.74 11.07 -25.45
N LEU A 42 -14.32 12.23 -25.13
CA LEU A 42 -14.71 12.56 -23.75
C LEU A 42 -16.05 11.93 -23.41
N GLN A 43 -16.06 11.04 -22.44
CA GLN A 43 -17.28 10.37 -21.96
C GLN A 43 -17.65 10.84 -20.56
N LYS A 44 -18.87 10.59 -20.15
CA LYS A 44 -19.28 10.71 -18.76
C LYS A 44 -18.69 9.55 -17.96
N ARG A 45 -18.30 9.81 -16.72
CA ARG A 45 -17.93 8.72 -15.81
C ARG A 45 -19.13 7.86 -15.46
N VAL A 46 -18.89 6.66 -15.08
CA VAL A 46 -19.91 5.75 -14.55
C VAL A 46 -20.35 6.21 -13.17
N GLY A 47 -21.64 6.05 -12.86
CA GLY A 47 -22.18 6.30 -11.52
C GLY A 47 -21.73 5.24 -10.52
N THR A 48 -21.68 5.61 -9.25
CA THR A 48 -21.32 4.69 -8.16
C THR A 48 -22.54 3.96 -7.63
N LYS A 49 -22.42 2.63 -7.46
CA LYS A 49 -23.42 1.80 -6.81
C LYS A 49 -23.15 1.76 -5.30
N TYR A 50 -24.18 2.02 -4.49
CA TYR A 50 -24.11 1.78 -3.05
C TYR A 50 -24.02 0.26 -2.78
N LEU A 51 -23.09 -0.15 -1.94
CA LEU A 51 -22.97 -1.54 -1.52
C LEU A 51 -23.46 -1.72 -0.08
N PHE A 52 -22.80 -1.10 0.87
CA PHE A 52 -23.13 -1.19 2.30
C PHE A 52 -22.43 -0.08 3.10
N ASN A 53 -22.90 0.10 4.33
CA ASN A 53 -22.19 0.90 5.34
C ASN A 53 -21.27 -0.03 6.15
N LEU A 54 -20.09 0.49 6.52
CA LEU A 54 -19.16 -0.25 7.37
C LEU A 54 -19.66 -0.26 8.81
N PRO A 55 -20.01 -1.44 9.39
CA PRO A 55 -20.46 -1.52 10.76
C PRO A 55 -19.30 -1.43 11.76
N GLY A 56 -19.58 -0.92 12.96
CA GLY A 56 -18.62 -0.93 14.07
C GLY A 56 -17.45 0.06 13.97
N ILE A 57 -17.52 1.04 13.08
CA ILE A 57 -16.54 2.12 12.94
C ILE A 57 -17.25 3.46 12.86
N THR A 58 -16.65 4.49 13.45
CA THR A 58 -17.13 5.87 13.37
C THR A 58 -16.50 6.61 12.20
N THR A 59 -17.11 7.69 11.74
CA THR A 59 -16.54 8.55 10.68
C THR A 59 -15.22 9.19 11.09
N ALA A 60 -15.06 9.54 12.38
CA ALA A 60 -13.82 10.08 12.92
C ALA A 60 -12.68 9.05 12.88
N GLU A 61 -12.94 7.80 13.31
CA GLU A 61 -11.97 6.70 13.20
C GLU A 61 -11.60 6.41 11.73
N GLY A 62 -12.58 6.46 10.83
CA GLY A 62 -12.34 6.27 9.40
C GLY A 62 -11.48 7.36 8.77
N ALA A 63 -11.74 8.63 9.13
CA ALA A 63 -11.00 9.78 8.61
C ALA A 63 -9.54 9.81 9.12
N SER A 64 -9.30 9.42 10.38
CA SER A 64 -7.96 9.34 10.96
C SER A 64 -7.23 8.03 10.66
N GLY A 65 -7.92 7.00 10.14
CA GLY A 65 -7.40 5.68 9.95
C GLY A 65 -6.51 5.52 8.69
N PHE A 66 -5.56 4.59 8.77
CA PHE A 66 -4.81 4.12 7.62
C PHE A 66 -5.57 2.99 6.95
N TRP A 67 -6.10 3.24 5.75
CA TRP A 67 -6.86 2.26 4.99
C TRP A 67 -5.96 1.38 4.14
N PHE A 68 -6.26 0.09 4.10
CA PHE A 68 -5.58 -0.89 3.26
C PHE A 68 -6.56 -1.94 2.74
N SER A 69 -6.16 -2.66 1.71
CA SER A 69 -6.93 -3.77 1.16
C SER A 69 -6.11 -5.05 1.19
N ILE A 70 -6.79 -6.17 1.37
CA ILE A 70 -6.21 -7.50 1.27
C ILE A 70 -6.85 -8.18 0.07
N ILE A 71 -6.12 -8.18 -1.06
CA ILE A 71 -6.56 -8.80 -2.30
C ILE A 71 -5.53 -9.87 -2.65
N ARG A 72 -5.86 -11.13 -2.42
CA ARG A 72 -4.98 -12.27 -2.70
C ARG A 72 -5.49 -13.12 -3.85
N GLN A 73 -6.78 -13.32 -3.87
CA GLN A 73 -7.53 -14.00 -4.92
C GLN A 73 -8.83 -13.24 -5.13
N GLU A 74 -9.40 -13.29 -6.32
CA GLU A 74 -10.66 -12.60 -6.63
C GLU A 74 -11.81 -12.98 -5.69
N ASP A 75 -11.74 -14.17 -5.06
CA ASP A 75 -12.81 -14.72 -4.24
C ASP A 75 -12.81 -14.23 -2.78
N GLU A 76 -11.71 -13.65 -2.29
CA GLU A 76 -11.56 -13.31 -0.87
C GLU A 76 -10.93 -11.93 -0.60
N PRO A 77 -11.48 -10.85 -1.16
CA PRO A 77 -10.98 -9.51 -0.85
C PRO A 77 -11.53 -8.99 0.48
N TYR A 78 -10.73 -8.15 1.16
CA TYR A 78 -11.09 -7.50 2.43
C TYR A 78 -10.68 -6.03 2.41
N PHE A 79 -11.47 -5.19 3.08
CA PHE A 79 -11.09 -3.84 3.47
C PHE A 79 -10.58 -3.86 4.90
N GLY A 80 -9.49 -3.19 5.16
CA GLY A 80 -8.94 -3.02 6.49
C GLY A 80 -8.64 -1.56 6.80
N VAL A 81 -8.70 -1.22 8.08
CA VAL A 81 -8.26 0.07 8.60
C VAL A 81 -7.47 -0.11 9.88
N ILE A 82 -6.34 0.56 9.98
CA ILE A 82 -5.59 0.72 11.23
C ILE A 82 -6.00 2.06 11.82
N ILE A 83 -6.64 2.03 12.98
CA ILE A 83 -7.01 3.21 13.75
C ILE A 83 -5.79 3.59 14.60
N PRO A 84 -5.25 4.81 14.47
CA PRO A 84 -4.09 5.24 15.25
C PRO A 84 -4.36 5.26 16.76
N ALA A 85 -3.27 5.23 17.55
CA ALA A 85 -3.34 5.43 18.97
C ALA A 85 -3.82 6.86 19.32
N THR A 86 -4.50 7.00 20.44
CA THR A 86 -4.84 8.31 20.98
C THR A 86 -3.80 8.74 22.01
N VAL A 87 -3.40 10.00 21.93
CA VAL A 87 -2.44 10.60 22.86
C VAL A 87 -3.08 11.78 23.58
N ASP A 88 -2.64 12.03 24.79
CA ASP A 88 -3.04 13.23 25.54
C ASP A 88 -2.22 14.47 25.12
N GLY A 89 -2.52 15.62 25.70
CA GLY A 89 -1.80 16.87 25.40
C GLY A 89 -0.31 16.87 25.78
N SER A 90 0.17 15.87 26.51
CA SER A 90 1.59 15.65 26.83
C SER A 90 2.28 14.65 25.89
N GLY A 91 1.53 14.05 24.94
CA GLY A 91 2.04 13.03 24.05
C GLY A 91 2.04 11.61 24.64
N THR A 92 1.40 11.43 25.82
CA THR A 92 1.28 10.09 26.43
C THR A 92 0.12 9.33 25.78
N ILE A 93 0.35 8.05 25.43
CA ILE A 93 -0.68 7.19 24.85
C ILE A 93 -1.76 6.91 25.89
N THR A 94 -3.00 7.32 25.58
CA THR A 94 -4.19 7.06 26.39
C THR A 94 -4.95 5.79 25.92
N SER A 95 -4.82 5.44 24.65
CA SER A 95 -5.33 4.20 24.08
C SER A 95 -4.46 3.79 22.89
N TYR A 96 -4.07 2.53 22.86
CA TYR A 96 -3.38 1.96 21.70
C TYR A 96 -4.32 1.84 20.51
N GLY A 97 -3.74 1.81 19.31
CA GLY A 97 -4.48 1.65 18.08
C GLY A 97 -5.23 0.32 17.97
N ASN A 98 -6.05 0.22 16.95
CA ASN A 98 -6.88 -0.96 16.68
C ASN A 98 -6.91 -1.25 15.18
N ILE A 99 -7.22 -2.49 14.81
CA ILE A 99 -7.40 -2.93 13.43
C ILE A 99 -8.84 -3.40 13.27
N LYS A 100 -9.53 -2.88 12.26
CA LYS A 100 -10.87 -3.34 11.88
C LYS A 100 -10.83 -3.83 10.44
N ILE A 101 -11.51 -4.94 10.16
CA ILE A 101 -11.50 -5.60 8.85
C ILE A 101 -12.93 -5.99 8.47
N TRP A 102 -13.25 -5.85 7.20
CA TRP A 102 -14.53 -6.25 6.60
C TRP A 102 -14.27 -6.98 5.29
N ASN A 103 -15.09 -7.96 5.00
CA ASN A 103 -15.11 -8.56 3.67
C ASN A 103 -15.86 -7.64 2.67
N PHE A 104 -15.78 -7.95 1.38
CA PHE A 104 -16.46 -7.17 0.34
C PHE A 104 -17.99 -7.32 0.34
N SER A 105 -18.57 -8.15 1.19
CA SER A 105 -20.02 -8.18 1.47
C SER A 105 -20.43 -7.34 2.70
N GLY A 106 -19.49 -6.62 3.33
CA GLY A 106 -19.75 -5.73 4.46
C GLY A 106 -19.80 -6.41 5.83
N THR A 107 -19.44 -7.69 5.92
CA THR A 107 -19.37 -8.41 7.19
C THR A 107 -18.10 -8.03 7.94
N ALA A 108 -18.25 -7.57 9.18
CA ALA A 108 -17.10 -7.28 10.04
C ALA A 108 -16.41 -8.58 10.47
N CYS A 109 -15.08 -8.58 10.42
CA CYS A 109 -14.25 -9.67 10.88
C CYS A 109 -13.72 -9.40 12.30
N THR A 110 -13.52 -10.45 13.07
CA THR A 110 -12.86 -10.36 14.37
C THR A 110 -11.35 -10.30 14.19
N VAL A 111 -10.68 -9.36 14.87
CA VAL A 111 -9.22 -9.30 14.92
C VAL A 111 -8.79 -9.60 16.37
N ASN A 112 -8.04 -10.68 16.54
CA ASN A 112 -7.47 -11.09 17.81
C ASN A 112 -6.09 -10.47 18.00
N PHE A 113 -5.79 -10.04 19.23
CA PHE A 113 -4.52 -9.46 19.64
C PHE A 113 -3.92 -10.31 20.78
N PRO A 114 -3.24 -11.43 20.49
CA PRO A 114 -2.53 -12.19 21.50
C PRO A 114 -1.53 -11.32 22.27
N ALA A 115 -1.34 -11.60 23.55
CA ALA A 115 -0.30 -10.91 24.31
C ALA A 115 1.08 -11.16 23.70
N HIS A 116 1.95 -10.15 23.76
CA HIS A 116 3.32 -10.24 23.31
C HIS A 116 4.16 -11.16 24.19
N SER A 117 5.33 -11.52 23.71
CA SER A 117 6.30 -12.37 24.42
C SER A 117 6.75 -11.80 25.77
N ASP A 118 6.71 -10.47 25.94
CA ASP A 118 6.98 -9.77 27.20
C ASP A 118 5.77 -9.70 28.15
N GLY A 119 4.60 -10.23 27.73
CA GLY A 119 3.33 -10.20 28.46
C GLY A 119 2.51 -8.92 28.28
N SER A 120 2.96 -7.95 27.50
CA SER A 120 2.16 -6.76 27.19
C SER A 120 1.00 -7.10 26.25
N ALA A 121 0.01 -6.21 26.18
CA ALA A 121 -1.15 -6.41 25.28
C ALA A 121 -0.72 -6.36 23.81
N GLY A 122 -1.23 -7.27 22.98
CA GLY A 122 -0.81 -7.44 21.59
C GLY A 122 -1.06 -6.22 20.68
N ASN A 123 -1.89 -5.27 21.10
CA ASN A 123 -2.09 -4.02 20.37
C ASN A 123 -1.11 -2.90 20.78
N THR A 124 -0.19 -3.11 21.72
CA THR A 124 0.80 -2.10 22.14
C THR A 124 1.78 -1.73 21.03
N TYR A 125 1.96 -2.60 20.03
CA TYR A 125 2.70 -2.28 18.82
C TYR A 125 2.04 -1.14 18.02
N LEU A 126 0.70 -1.01 18.07
CA LEU A 126 -0.06 0.04 17.38
C LEU A 126 -0.02 1.34 18.19
N SER A 127 1.18 1.85 18.43
CA SER A 127 1.44 3.05 19.23
C SER A 127 1.52 4.34 18.39
N GLY A 128 1.53 4.24 17.06
CA GLY A 128 1.55 5.40 16.17
C GLY A 128 0.29 6.25 16.31
N SER A 129 0.46 7.55 16.39
CA SER A 129 -0.63 8.52 16.62
C SER A 129 -1.20 9.13 15.34
N SER A 130 -0.55 8.87 14.20
CA SER A 130 -0.99 9.30 12.86
C SER A 130 -1.23 8.08 11.96
N ARG A 131 -2.13 8.24 11.00
CA ARG A 131 -2.29 7.28 9.90
C ARG A 131 -0.98 7.08 9.11
N ASP A 132 -0.16 8.12 9.01
CA ASP A 132 1.08 8.13 8.25
C ASP A 132 2.20 7.33 8.93
N ASP A 133 1.99 6.94 10.20
CA ASP A 133 2.90 6.05 10.93
C ASP A 133 2.81 4.58 10.48
N TYR A 134 1.81 4.23 9.68
CA TYR A 134 1.57 2.84 9.32
C TYR A 134 1.82 2.53 7.85
N LYS A 135 2.31 1.33 7.58
CA LYS A 135 2.36 0.70 6.26
C LYS A 135 1.95 -0.77 6.35
N VAL A 136 1.40 -1.29 5.26
CA VAL A 136 1.00 -2.69 5.16
C VAL A 136 1.59 -3.30 3.90
N LEU A 137 2.33 -4.38 4.07
CA LEU A 137 2.86 -5.20 2.99
C LEU A 137 2.08 -6.51 2.93
N SER A 138 1.39 -6.78 1.84
CA SER A 138 0.70 -8.05 1.63
C SER A 138 1.65 -9.07 0.99
N ILE A 139 1.86 -10.21 1.66
CA ILE A 139 2.66 -11.32 1.17
C ILE A 139 1.79 -12.58 1.23
N GLU A 140 1.57 -13.23 0.09
CA GLU A 140 0.76 -14.46 -0.04
C GLU A 140 -0.37 -14.63 1.01
N LYS A 141 -0.10 -15.28 2.14
CA LYS A 141 -1.09 -15.58 3.19
C LYS A 141 -1.03 -14.66 4.41
N SER A 142 -0.07 -13.76 4.48
CA SER A 142 0.15 -12.87 5.62
C SER A 142 0.29 -11.41 5.16
N ASN A 143 -0.05 -10.49 6.04
CA ASN A 143 0.24 -9.08 5.84
C ASN A 143 1.20 -8.63 6.93
N ILE A 144 2.29 -7.99 6.56
CA ILE A 144 3.19 -7.37 7.51
C ILE A 144 2.69 -5.96 7.77
N ILE A 145 2.46 -5.64 9.02
CA ILE A 145 2.08 -4.29 9.47
C ILE A 145 3.30 -3.65 10.11
N LEU A 146 3.71 -2.54 9.54
CA LEU A 146 4.80 -1.71 10.00
C LEU A 146 4.26 -0.48 10.72
N ASN A 147 4.81 -0.19 11.90
CA ASN A 147 4.66 1.08 12.60
C ASN A 147 5.98 1.86 12.51
N ARG A 148 6.00 2.92 11.70
CA ARG A 148 7.17 3.76 11.41
C ARG A 148 7.61 4.61 12.60
N SER A 149 6.76 4.83 13.59
CA SER A 149 7.09 5.58 14.80
C SER A 149 7.69 4.72 15.90
N LYS A 150 7.68 3.37 15.74
CA LYS A 150 8.19 2.43 16.73
C LYS A 150 9.67 2.16 16.52
N VAL A 151 10.46 2.45 17.54
CA VAL A 151 11.88 2.10 17.56
C VAL A 151 12.02 0.62 17.90
N VAL A 152 12.78 -0.14 17.09
CA VAL A 152 13.13 -1.52 17.39
C VAL A 152 14.23 -1.54 18.45
N THR A 153 13.99 -2.20 19.58
CA THR A 153 14.94 -2.25 20.71
C THR A 153 15.71 -3.55 20.75
N GLU A 154 16.92 -3.53 21.32
CA GLU A 154 17.65 -4.76 21.61
C GLU A 154 16.86 -5.65 22.59
N SER A 155 17.05 -6.96 22.47
CA SER A 155 16.50 -7.94 23.40
C SER A 155 17.05 -7.71 24.81
N SER A 156 16.22 -7.90 25.80
CA SER A 156 16.66 -7.93 27.21
C SER A 156 17.29 -9.30 27.58
N THR A 157 17.13 -10.31 26.73
CA THR A 157 17.67 -11.64 26.92
C THR A 157 19.13 -11.68 26.46
N THR A 158 19.95 -12.39 27.18
CA THR A 158 21.36 -12.58 26.84
C THR A 158 21.67 -14.07 26.63
N ILE A 159 22.61 -14.33 25.75
CA ILE A 159 23.17 -15.66 25.56
C ILE A 159 23.67 -16.16 26.94
N PRO A 160 23.33 -17.39 27.38
CA PRO A 160 23.69 -17.90 28.67
C PRO A 160 25.19 -17.75 28.95
N ALA A 161 25.53 -17.33 30.17
CA ALA A 161 26.93 -17.22 30.58
C ALA A 161 27.59 -18.57 30.58
N ALA A 162 28.79 -18.65 30.02
CA ALA A 162 29.62 -19.86 29.99
C ALA A 162 31.12 -19.50 30.21
N THR A 163 31.90 -20.46 30.62
CA THR A 163 33.36 -20.30 30.63
C THR A 163 33.87 -20.20 29.19
N VAL A 164 34.63 -19.14 28.89
CA VAL A 164 35.23 -18.96 27.57
C VAL A 164 36.73 -19.19 27.63
N GLU A 165 37.21 -20.21 26.95
CA GLU A 165 38.62 -20.49 26.75
C GLU A 165 39.09 -20.02 25.37
N ARG A 166 40.36 -19.70 25.23
CA ARG A 166 40.94 -19.18 23.99
C ARG A 166 41.90 -20.21 23.38
N VAL A 167 41.72 -20.44 22.10
CA VAL A 167 42.60 -21.30 21.29
C VAL A 167 43.01 -20.57 20.02
N SER A 168 44.17 -20.87 19.50
CA SER A 168 44.72 -20.18 18.34
C SER A 168 44.07 -20.65 17.03
N THR A 169 43.78 -21.95 16.93
CA THR A 169 43.18 -22.52 15.72
C THR A 169 42.15 -23.59 16.09
N TYR A 170 41.32 -23.98 15.13
CA TYR A 170 40.35 -25.08 15.30
C TYR A 170 41.02 -26.41 15.65
N ALA A 171 42.25 -26.64 15.17
CA ALA A 171 43.03 -27.87 15.47
C ALA A 171 43.50 -27.96 16.94
N ASP A 172 43.53 -26.83 17.65
CA ASP A 172 43.94 -26.76 19.06
C ASP A 172 42.80 -27.11 20.03
N LEU A 173 41.62 -27.42 19.53
CA LEU A 173 40.47 -27.80 20.34
C LEU A 173 40.74 -29.16 21.04
N PRO A 174 40.26 -29.35 22.28
CA PRO A 174 40.41 -30.62 23.01
C PRO A 174 39.80 -31.80 22.24
N THR A 175 40.56 -32.89 22.17
CA THR A 175 40.10 -34.16 21.57
C THR A 175 39.70 -35.20 22.62
N THR A 176 40.05 -34.97 23.89
CA THR A 176 39.72 -35.82 25.04
C THR A 176 39.32 -34.96 26.22
N GLY A 177 38.46 -35.47 27.10
CA GLY A 177 37.98 -34.74 28.26
C GLY A 177 37.16 -33.49 27.91
N ILE A 178 36.41 -33.51 26.80
CA ILE A 178 35.70 -32.37 26.23
C ILE A 178 34.56 -31.96 27.16
N SER A 179 34.55 -30.68 27.54
CA SER A 179 33.45 -30.07 28.28
C SER A 179 32.33 -29.63 27.33
N THR A 180 31.10 -30.03 27.61
CA THR A 180 29.89 -29.58 26.86
C THR A 180 29.39 -28.21 27.32
N THR A 181 29.94 -27.63 28.38
CA THR A 181 29.54 -26.33 28.96
C THR A 181 30.56 -25.22 28.70
N THR A 182 31.76 -25.56 28.21
CA THR A 182 32.79 -24.59 27.87
C THR A 182 32.67 -24.13 26.43
N VAL A 183 32.74 -22.84 26.22
CA VAL A 183 32.79 -22.22 24.89
C VAL A 183 34.24 -21.87 24.57
N TYR A 184 34.70 -22.22 23.40
CA TYR A 184 36.05 -21.90 22.93
C TYR A 184 35.99 -20.76 21.90
N ARG A 185 36.77 -19.69 22.18
CA ARG A 185 37.03 -18.63 21.21
C ARG A 185 38.24 -19.01 20.38
N ILE A 186 38.05 -19.14 19.08
CA ILE A 186 39.11 -19.42 18.12
C ILE A 186 39.60 -18.09 17.57
N ILE A 187 40.89 -17.81 17.77
CA ILE A 187 41.55 -16.55 17.37
C ILE A 187 42.39 -16.85 16.15
N ASN A 188 41.84 -16.68 14.95
CA ASN A 188 42.57 -16.96 13.71
C ASN A 188 43.70 -15.97 13.46
N SER A 189 43.53 -14.72 13.82
CA SER A 189 44.53 -13.65 13.71
C SER A 189 44.71 -12.94 15.05
N LYS A 190 45.96 -12.55 15.35
CA LYS A 190 46.27 -11.76 16.55
C LYS A 190 46.04 -10.25 16.35
N ASP A 191 45.93 -9.83 15.09
CA ASP A 191 45.88 -8.41 14.70
C ASP A 191 44.45 -7.88 14.55
N THR A 192 43.47 -8.78 14.53
CA THR A 192 42.04 -8.43 14.40
C THR A 192 41.16 -9.44 15.11
N ASP A 193 40.00 -9.00 15.59
CA ASP A 193 38.94 -9.84 16.15
C ASP A 193 37.78 -10.10 15.14
N LYS A 194 37.95 -9.61 13.91
CA LYS A 194 36.92 -9.75 12.85
C LYS A 194 36.84 -11.17 12.29
N ASP A 195 37.83 -12.00 12.51
CA ASP A 195 37.90 -13.39 12.09
C ASP A 195 37.76 -14.37 13.25
N ASP A 196 37.48 -13.87 14.46
CA ASP A 196 37.23 -14.69 15.64
C ASP A 196 35.84 -15.31 15.59
N TYR A 197 35.73 -16.53 16.08
CA TYR A 197 34.46 -17.20 16.24
C TYR A 197 34.42 -18.09 17.48
N TYR A 198 33.22 -18.49 17.88
CA TYR A 198 33.01 -19.25 19.11
C TYR A 198 32.44 -20.62 18.77
N VAL A 199 32.95 -21.66 19.41
CA VAL A 199 32.47 -23.03 19.26
C VAL A 199 32.22 -23.69 20.61
N GLN A 200 31.23 -24.54 20.65
CA GLN A 200 30.89 -25.37 21.79
C GLN A 200 30.67 -26.81 21.32
N TYR A 201 31.01 -27.78 22.16
CA TYR A 201 30.78 -29.19 21.84
C TYR A 201 29.34 -29.57 22.17
N ILE A 202 28.53 -29.73 21.12
CA ILE A 202 27.08 -30.00 21.20
C ILE A 202 26.79 -31.22 20.32
N ASN A 203 26.03 -32.19 20.85
CA ASN A 203 25.64 -33.40 20.10
C ASN A 203 26.81 -34.11 19.39
N ASP A 204 27.86 -34.32 20.13
CA ASP A 204 29.08 -35.02 19.69
C ASP A 204 29.85 -34.33 18.54
N ALA A 205 29.62 -33.00 18.34
CA ALA A 205 30.33 -32.21 17.34
C ALA A 205 30.66 -30.80 17.86
N TRP A 206 31.77 -30.24 17.39
CA TRP A 206 32.07 -28.82 17.55
C TRP A 206 31.13 -27.99 16.69
N THR A 207 30.26 -27.23 17.34
CA THR A 207 29.25 -26.40 16.70
C THR A 207 29.55 -24.94 16.97
N GLU A 208 29.41 -24.10 15.93
CA GLU A 208 29.55 -22.67 16.07
C GLU A 208 28.39 -22.12 16.92
N VAL A 209 28.71 -21.23 17.87
CA VAL A 209 27.75 -20.62 18.81
C VAL A 209 27.98 -19.13 18.95
N ALA A 210 27.01 -18.42 19.50
CA ALA A 210 27.15 -17.01 19.83
C ALA A 210 28.00 -16.86 21.12
N LYS A 211 28.67 -15.71 21.22
CA LYS A 211 29.46 -15.35 22.40
C LYS A 211 28.60 -15.31 23.66
N PRO A 212 28.97 -16.01 24.73
CA PRO A 212 28.26 -15.93 26.00
C PRO A 212 28.21 -14.51 26.58
N GLY A 213 27.06 -14.16 27.17
CA GLY A 213 26.88 -12.91 27.90
C GLY A 213 26.56 -11.67 27.05
N ILE A 214 26.39 -11.81 25.72
CA ILE A 214 25.89 -10.73 24.86
C ILE A 214 24.38 -10.87 24.62
N THR A 215 23.72 -9.82 24.16
CA THR A 215 22.30 -9.87 23.77
C THR A 215 22.08 -10.86 22.62
N ASP A 216 21.03 -11.66 22.71
CA ASP A 216 20.71 -12.72 21.74
C ASP A 216 20.07 -12.16 20.44
N GLY A 217 19.43 -11.02 20.51
CA GLY A 217 18.73 -10.47 19.34
C GLY A 217 18.12 -9.10 19.61
N PHE A 218 16.97 -8.87 19.03
CA PHE A 218 16.13 -7.69 19.25
C PHE A 218 14.74 -8.12 19.73
N ASN A 219 14.02 -7.21 20.37
CA ASN A 219 12.68 -7.48 20.88
C ASN A 219 11.67 -7.61 19.75
N ASN A 220 11.14 -8.79 19.53
CA ASN A 220 10.17 -9.10 18.46
C ASN A 220 8.91 -8.24 18.54
N TRP A 221 8.45 -7.91 19.77
CA TRP A 221 7.29 -7.06 19.99
C TRP A 221 7.50 -5.58 19.62
N THR A 222 8.73 -5.15 19.33
CA THR A 222 9.04 -3.80 18.82
C THR A 222 9.25 -3.77 17.30
N ALA A 223 9.37 -4.92 16.67
CA ALA A 223 9.58 -5.08 15.24
C ALA A 223 8.24 -5.27 14.49
N PRO A 224 8.20 -5.19 13.14
CA PRO A 224 6.97 -5.34 12.37
C PRO A 224 6.20 -6.62 12.67
N HIS A 225 4.89 -6.50 12.78
CA HIS A 225 3.96 -7.58 13.15
C HIS A 225 3.29 -8.19 11.94
N VAL A 226 2.72 -9.37 12.13
CA VAL A 226 1.99 -10.11 11.10
C VAL A 226 0.50 -10.11 11.40
N LEU A 227 -0.29 -9.72 10.40
CA LEU A 227 -1.74 -9.90 10.38
C LEU A 227 -2.07 -11.12 9.53
N ARG A 228 -2.47 -12.21 10.18
CA ARG A 228 -2.74 -13.51 9.58
C ARG A 228 -4.23 -13.81 9.55
N LYS A 229 -4.75 -14.26 8.41
CA LYS A 229 -6.12 -14.77 8.28
C LYS A 229 -6.22 -16.16 8.89
N ILE A 230 -7.14 -16.36 9.82
CA ILE A 230 -7.43 -17.64 10.47
C ILE A 230 -8.64 -18.31 9.81
N SER A 231 -9.67 -17.53 9.54
CA SER A 231 -10.89 -17.98 8.85
C SER A 231 -11.45 -16.86 7.95
N ALA A 232 -12.57 -17.10 7.29
CA ALA A 232 -13.24 -16.08 6.47
C ALA A 232 -13.65 -14.82 7.24
N THR A 233 -13.82 -14.92 8.58
CA THR A 233 -14.28 -13.81 9.43
C THR A 233 -13.37 -13.57 10.63
N GLU A 234 -12.16 -14.15 10.65
CA GLU A 234 -11.26 -14.05 11.80
C GLU A 234 -9.82 -13.85 11.35
N PHE A 235 -9.16 -12.87 11.96
CA PHE A 235 -7.75 -12.53 11.78
C PHE A 235 -7.04 -12.51 13.13
N THR A 236 -5.74 -12.74 13.12
CA THR A 236 -4.86 -12.58 14.28
C THR A 236 -3.74 -11.63 13.94
N PHE A 237 -3.53 -10.64 14.79
CA PHE A 237 -2.40 -9.70 14.73
C PHE A 237 -1.41 -10.10 15.81
N GLU A 238 -0.24 -10.55 15.41
CA GLU A 238 0.74 -11.17 16.30
C GLU A 238 2.18 -10.79 15.92
N GLU A 239 3.12 -11.00 16.83
CA GLU A 239 4.55 -10.86 16.55
C GLU A 239 4.95 -11.75 15.38
N ALA A 240 5.78 -11.23 14.48
CA ALA A 240 6.45 -12.07 13.50
C ALA A 240 7.52 -12.92 14.18
N ASN A 241 7.78 -14.11 13.64
CA ASN A 241 8.76 -15.05 14.18
C ASN A 241 10.18 -14.65 13.74
N TYR A 242 10.79 -13.69 14.43
CA TYR A 242 12.18 -13.31 14.21
C TYR A 242 13.11 -14.26 14.93
N VAL A 243 14.20 -14.63 14.25
CA VAL A 243 15.19 -15.59 14.76
C VAL A 243 16.31 -14.85 15.48
N ASP A 244 16.64 -15.31 16.67
CA ASP A 244 17.74 -14.79 17.45
C ASP A 244 19.10 -15.15 16.86
N ARG A 245 20.13 -14.41 17.27
CA ARG A 245 21.51 -14.62 16.86
C ARG A 245 22.05 -15.93 17.44
N ALA A 246 22.39 -16.87 16.57
CA ALA A 246 22.89 -18.19 16.98
C ALA A 246 24.41 -18.30 17.00
N VAL A 247 25.12 -17.40 16.30
CA VAL A 247 26.59 -17.49 16.12
C VAL A 247 27.26 -16.12 16.18
N GLY A 248 28.55 -16.10 16.46
CA GLY A 248 29.37 -14.89 16.42
C GLY A 248 29.19 -13.94 17.60
N ASP A 249 29.59 -12.69 17.42
CA ASP A 249 29.45 -11.62 18.41
C ASP A 249 29.09 -10.28 17.73
N ASN A 250 29.21 -9.17 18.45
CA ASN A 250 28.86 -7.83 17.92
C ASN A 250 29.81 -7.34 16.81
N VAL A 251 30.94 -8.02 16.58
CA VAL A 251 31.89 -7.68 15.51
C VAL A 251 31.68 -8.58 14.29
N THR A 252 31.54 -9.90 14.52
CA THR A 252 31.48 -10.91 13.46
C THR A 252 30.06 -11.19 12.97
N ASN A 253 29.04 -10.90 13.79
CA ASN A 253 27.62 -11.01 13.45
C ASN A 253 26.82 -9.93 14.20
N PRO A 254 26.98 -8.65 13.83
CA PRO A 254 26.37 -7.52 14.54
C PRO A 254 24.83 -7.54 14.44
N HIS A 255 24.18 -6.74 15.27
CA HIS A 255 22.75 -6.47 15.12
C HIS A 255 22.47 -5.78 13.78
N PRO A 256 21.32 -6.08 13.13
CA PRO A 256 20.86 -5.37 11.95
C PRO A 256 20.78 -3.85 12.19
N SER A 257 21.06 -3.05 11.16
CA SER A 257 21.11 -1.58 11.27
C SER A 257 19.79 -0.92 11.71
N PHE A 258 18.67 -1.62 11.65
CA PHE A 258 17.39 -1.11 12.16
C PHE A 258 17.25 -1.21 13.69
N VAL A 259 18.13 -1.95 14.40
CA VAL A 259 18.07 -2.03 15.86
C VAL A 259 18.47 -0.69 16.47
N ASN A 260 17.68 -0.21 17.43
CA ASN A 260 17.72 1.12 18.03
C ASN A 260 17.34 2.26 17.05
N GLN A 261 16.67 1.92 15.94
CA GLN A 261 16.15 2.85 14.94
C GLN A 261 14.68 2.54 14.60
N THR A 262 14.06 3.44 13.85
CA THR A 262 12.76 3.21 13.20
C THR A 262 12.93 2.51 11.87
N ILE A 263 11.89 1.80 11.42
CA ILE A 263 11.81 1.23 10.09
C ILE A 263 10.83 2.07 9.28
N GLU A 264 11.25 2.54 8.10
CA GLU A 264 10.46 3.44 7.27
C GLU A 264 9.61 2.71 6.23
N ASP A 265 10.08 1.56 5.74
CA ASP A 265 9.34 0.75 4.76
C ASP A 265 9.64 -0.74 4.92
N CYS A 266 8.70 -1.57 4.48
CA CYS A 266 8.86 -3.01 4.39
C CYS A 266 8.45 -3.51 2.99
N PHE A 267 9.21 -4.45 2.46
CA PHE A 267 9.04 -4.97 1.11
C PHE A 267 9.48 -6.44 1.01
N SER A 268 9.12 -7.08 -0.09
CA SER A 268 9.58 -8.43 -0.41
C SER A 268 10.39 -8.41 -1.70
N TYR A 269 11.54 -9.09 -1.69
CA TYR A 269 12.42 -9.16 -2.85
C TYR A 269 13.20 -10.48 -2.87
N PHE A 270 13.08 -11.26 -3.95
CA PHE A 270 13.74 -12.55 -4.13
C PHE A 270 13.64 -13.48 -2.90
N ASN A 271 12.42 -13.73 -2.43
CA ASN A 271 12.15 -14.53 -1.22
C ASN A 271 12.83 -14.01 0.05
N ARG A 272 13.06 -12.73 0.16
CA ARG A 272 13.57 -12.06 1.34
C ARG A 272 12.58 -11.00 1.78
N ILE A 273 12.45 -10.80 3.08
CA ILE A 273 11.77 -9.62 3.64
C ILE A 273 12.83 -8.53 3.78
N GLY A 274 12.52 -7.35 3.26
CA GLY A 274 13.39 -6.20 3.35
C GLY A 274 12.80 -5.08 4.20
N PHE A 275 13.67 -4.35 4.87
CA PHE A 275 13.36 -3.15 5.63
C PHE A 275 14.22 -1.99 5.17
N LEU A 276 13.65 -0.79 5.18
CA LEU A 276 14.39 0.46 5.06
C LEU A 276 14.50 1.11 6.44
N SER A 277 15.70 1.50 6.84
CA SER A 277 15.95 2.20 8.10
C SER A 277 17.02 3.25 7.89
N ASN A 278 16.68 4.53 8.07
CA ASN A 278 17.57 5.65 7.72
C ASN A 278 18.08 5.55 6.26
N ALA A 279 19.39 5.40 6.08
CA ALA A 279 20.02 5.22 4.78
C ALA A 279 20.30 3.74 4.45
N ASN A 280 19.84 2.80 5.29
CA ASN A 280 20.16 1.38 5.14
C ASN A 280 19.02 0.61 4.48
N VAL A 281 19.42 -0.37 3.68
CA VAL A 281 18.56 -1.41 3.10
C VAL A 281 18.96 -2.73 3.71
N ILE A 282 18.06 -3.33 4.48
CA ILE A 282 18.29 -4.55 5.23
C ILE A 282 17.39 -5.65 4.68
N LEU A 283 17.97 -6.71 4.13
CA LEU A 283 17.25 -7.89 3.64
C LEU A 283 17.48 -9.07 4.57
N SER A 284 16.43 -9.79 4.89
CA SER A 284 16.51 -11.03 5.66
C SER A 284 17.32 -12.10 4.93
N ALA A 285 17.72 -13.14 5.64
CA ALA A 285 18.11 -14.38 4.99
C ALA A 285 17.02 -14.88 4.06
N SER A 286 17.41 -15.61 3.01
CA SER A 286 16.44 -16.16 2.05
C SER A 286 15.46 -17.10 2.75
N LEU A 287 14.17 -16.80 2.61
CA LEU A 287 13.09 -17.62 3.15
C LEU A 287 12.97 -18.93 2.37
N ARG A 288 12.58 -20.00 3.04
CA ARG A 288 12.31 -21.26 2.36
C ARG A 288 10.90 -21.25 1.77
N PRO A 289 10.72 -21.61 0.48
CA PRO A 289 9.40 -21.65 -0.15
C PRO A 289 8.37 -22.49 0.60
N ASP A 290 8.82 -23.59 1.23
CA ASP A 290 7.97 -24.55 1.93
C ASP A 290 7.28 -23.97 3.18
N TYR A 291 7.85 -22.90 3.76
CA TYR A 291 7.32 -22.24 4.96
C TYR A 291 6.39 -21.06 4.64
N ILE A 292 6.40 -20.54 3.40
CA ILE A 292 5.55 -19.42 2.98
C ILE A 292 4.06 -19.73 3.23
N ASN A 293 3.71 -21.00 3.20
CA ASN A 293 2.35 -21.49 3.44
C ASN A 293 1.96 -21.64 4.92
N ALA A 294 2.90 -21.58 5.86
CA ALA A 294 2.64 -21.85 7.28
C ALA A 294 2.22 -20.60 8.10
N GLY A 295 2.30 -19.42 7.52
CA GLY A 295 1.78 -18.16 8.12
C GLY A 295 2.65 -17.54 9.22
N ASN A 296 3.61 -18.25 9.78
CA ASN A 296 4.55 -17.74 10.79
C ASN A 296 5.95 -18.27 10.51
N GLN A 297 6.55 -17.78 9.42
CA GLN A 297 7.90 -18.17 9.01
C GLN A 297 8.95 -17.55 9.90
N PRO A 298 10.03 -18.30 10.20
CA PRO A 298 11.20 -17.70 10.83
C PRO A 298 11.87 -16.71 9.88
N VAL A 299 11.89 -15.44 10.26
CA VAL A 299 12.60 -14.38 9.56
C VAL A 299 13.92 -14.13 10.25
N ASN A 300 15.02 -14.38 9.56
CA ASN A 300 16.37 -14.28 10.12
C ASN A 300 17.13 -13.09 9.54
N PHE A 301 17.64 -12.23 10.40
CA PHE A 301 18.51 -11.09 10.06
C PHE A 301 19.95 -11.26 10.54
N TYR A 302 20.33 -12.47 10.97
CA TYR A 302 21.69 -12.80 11.40
C TYR A 302 22.33 -13.82 10.46
N SER A 303 23.65 -13.73 10.29
CA SER A 303 24.42 -14.72 9.53
C SER A 303 24.38 -16.09 10.20
N LYS A 304 24.40 -17.14 9.41
CA LYS A 304 24.37 -18.53 9.90
C LYS A 304 25.74 -19.03 10.38
N SER A 305 26.78 -18.36 9.95
CA SER A 305 28.18 -18.63 10.37
C SER A 305 28.92 -17.32 10.49
N ALA A 306 29.80 -17.19 11.47
CA ALA A 306 30.69 -16.05 11.61
C ALA A 306 31.96 -16.20 10.72
N GLN A 307 32.24 -17.42 10.26
CA GLN A 307 33.43 -17.70 9.44
C GLN A 307 33.20 -17.55 7.95
N VAL A 308 32.01 -17.97 7.47
CA VAL A 308 31.72 -18.07 6.02
C VAL A 308 30.44 -17.37 5.71
N LEU A 309 30.54 -16.32 4.91
CA LEU A 309 29.36 -15.60 4.38
C LEU A 309 28.80 -16.39 3.20
N VAL A 310 27.54 -16.83 3.32
CA VAL A 310 26.86 -17.59 2.27
C VAL A 310 25.85 -16.72 1.53
N ALA A 311 25.53 -17.09 0.29
CA ALA A 311 24.63 -16.33 -0.57
C ALA A 311 23.22 -16.14 0.02
N SER A 312 22.78 -17.05 0.91
CA SER A 312 21.47 -16.96 1.58
C SER A 312 21.47 -16.09 2.84
N ASP A 313 22.60 -15.59 3.30
CA ASP A 313 22.68 -14.76 4.50
C ASP A 313 22.03 -13.39 4.30
N PRO A 314 21.68 -12.71 5.39
CA PRO A 314 21.11 -11.36 5.34
C PRO A 314 22.02 -10.37 4.62
N VAL A 315 21.43 -9.33 4.06
CA VAL A 315 22.14 -8.22 3.41
C VAL A 315 21.83 -6.96 4.19
N ASP A 316 22.85 -6.20 4.58
CA ASP A 316 22.71 -4.91 5.25
C ASP A 316 23.67 -3.93 4.58
N LEU A 317 23.09 -2.98 3.82
CA LEU A 317 23.83 -2.05 2.97
C LEU A 317 23.40 -0.63 3.24
N ASN A 318 24.37 0.27 3.28
CA ASN A 318 24.16 1.70 3.41
C ASN A 318 24.19 2.38 2.05
N ALA A 319 23.17 3.19 1.75
CA ALA A 319 23.19 4.10 0.61
C ALA A 319 24.08 5.30 0.93
N VAL A 320 25.05 5.58 0.07
CA VAL A 320 26.02 6.65 0.27
C VAL A 320 25.69 7.84 -0.63
N SER A 321 25.56 9.02 -0.03
CA SER A 321 25.39 10.30 -0.73
C SER A 321 26.14 11.41 0.00
N VAL A 322 26.34 12.52 -0.69
CA VAL A 322 26.83 13.78 -0.11
C VAL A 322 25.75 14.54 0.66
N ARG A 323 24.49 14.11 0.54
CA ARG A 323 23.32 14.70 1.22
C ARG A 323 22.87 13.81 2.35
N SER A 324 22.10 14.36 3.28
CA SER A 324 21.39 13.54 4.27
C SER A 324 20.31 12.71 3.57
N ILE A 325 20.34 11.40 3.76
CA ILE A 325 19.43 10.43 3.16
C ILE A 325 18.51 9.89 4.25
N LEU A 326 17.21 9.85 3.95
CA LEU A 326 16.23 9.06 4.65
C LEU A 326 15.46 8.26 3.59
N LEU A 327 15.72 6.95 3.51
CA LEU A 327 14.99 6.07 2.60
C LEU A 327 13.58 5.85 3.13
N THR A 328 12.57 6.20 2.34
CA THR A 328 11.16 6.21 2.77
C THR A 328 10.29 5.19 2.05
N SER A 329 10.68 4.79 0.84
CA SER A 329 9.89 3.89 0.01
C SER A 329 10.74 3.13 -0.99
N VAL A 330 10.24 1.98 -1.41
CA VAL A 330 10.88 1.10 -2.40
C VAL A 330 9.85 0.60 -3.39
N LEU A 331 10.23 0.55 -4.67
CA LEU A 331 9.43 -0.07 -5.73
C LEU A 331 10.29 -1.04 -6.56
N PRO A 332 9.73 -2.17 -6.99
CA PRO A 332 10.41 -3.09 -7.88
C PRO A 332 10.60 -2.47 -9.27
N ALA A 333 11.73 -2.73 -9.89
CA ALA A 333 12.03 -2.38 -11.27
C ALA A 333 12.62 -3.59 -12.00
N PRO A 334 12.57 -3.64 -13.33
CA PRO A 334 13.11 -4.78 -14.08
C PRO A 334 14.58 -5.06 -13.80
N GLN A 335 15.35 -4.06 -13.36
CA GLN A 335 16.79 -4.17 -13.10
C GLN A 335 17.15 -4.34 -11.63
N GLY A 336 16.20 -4.18 -10.71
CA GLY A 336 16.44 -4.23 -9.26
C GLY A 336 15.34 -3.54 -8.46
N LEU A 337 15.70 -2.89 -7.37
CA LEU A 337 14.80 -2.11 -6.54
C LEU A 337 15.13 -0.62 -6.65
N VAL A 338 14.16 0.19 -6.99
CA VAL A 338 14.28 1.65 -6.91
C VAL A 338 13.94 2.08 -5.49
N LEU A 339 14.88 2.74 -4.85
CA LEU A 339 14.79 3.26 -3.50
C LEU A 339 14.55 4.76 -3.58
N PHE A 340 13.54 5.23 -2.88
CA PHE A 340 13.21 6.63 -2.82
C PHE A 340 13.59 7.20 -1.46
N SER A 341 14.35 8.29 -1.49
CA SER A 341 14.58 9.13 -0.33
C SER A 341 13.90 10.49 -0.50
N ASN A 342 13.90 11.27 0.54
CA ASN A 342 13.34 12.62 0.51
C ASN A 342 13.94 13.51 -0.59
N ASN A 343 15.20 13.32 -1.00
CA ASN A 343 15.90 14.22 -1.93
C ASN A 343 16.58 13.49 -3.10
N GLU A 344 16.62 12.17 -3.09
CA GLU A 344 17.47 11.40 -4.02
C GLU A 344 16.86 10.03 -4.27
N GLN A 345 17.06 9.47 -5.45
CA GLN A 345 16.65 8.13 -5.81
C GLN A 345 17.89 7.25 -6.02
N PHE A 346 17.79 6.00 -5.57
CA PHE A 346 18.83 5.01 -5.74
C PHE A 346 18.25 3.75 -6.39
N ILE A 347 19.13 2.92 -6.91
CA ILE A 347 18.79 1.58 -7.36
C ILE A 347 19.65 0.57 -6.60
N LEU A 348 19.01 -0.43 -6.01
CA LEU A 348 19.64 -1.64 -5.49
C LEU A 348 19.56 -2.72 -6.56
N PHE A 349 20.70 -3.21 -7.00
CA PHE A 349 20.79 -4.27 -8.00
C PHE A 349 21.92 -5.23 -7.66
N ALA A 350 22.01 -6.33 -8.38
CA ALA A 350 23.10 -7.29 -8.26
C ALA A 350 23.80 -7.44 -9.61
N ASP A 351 25.11 -7.39 -9.60
CA ASP A 351 25.96 -7.49 -10.80
C ASP A 351 25.78 -8.82 -11.56
N GLN A 352 25.34 -9.87 -10.86
CA GLN A 352 25.10 -11.21 -11.44
C GLN A 352 23.62 -11.64 -11.41
N GLY A 353 22.69 -10.72 -11.26
CA GLY A 353 21.25 -10.97 -11.27
C GLY A 353 20.67 -11.57 -9.97
N VAL A 354 21.47 -11.98 -9.01
CA VAL A 354 21.03 -12.49 -7.70
C VAL A 354 21.61 -11.62 -6.59
N VAL A 355 20.72 -11.05 -5.78
CA VAL A 355 21.11 -10.23 -4.62
C VAL A 355 21.60 -11.13 -3.49
N THR A 356 22.90 -11.03 -3.21
CA THR A 356 23.59 -11.68 -2.09
C THR A 356 24.39 -10.64 -1.30
N PRO A 357 24.87 -10.94 -0.11
CA PRO A 357 25.71 -10.01 0.65
C PRO A 357 26.97 -9.55 -0.10
N GLN A 358 27.42 -10.34 -1.09
CA GLN A 358 28.64 -10.08 -1.87
C GLN A 358 28.38 -9.36 -3.19
N THR A 359 27.15 -9.45 -3.75
CA THR A 359 26.84 -8.95 -5.09
C THR A 359 25.89 -7.74 -5.09
N ALA A 360 25.28 -7.44 -3.97
CA ALA A 360 24.36 -6.34 -3.82
C ALA A 360 25.08 -4.98 -3.87
N ILE A 361 24.61 -4.08 -4.75
CA ILE A 361 25.17 -2.75 -4.97
C ILE A 361 24.04 -1.73 -4.92
N ILE A 362 24.25 -0.61 -4.23
CA ILE A 362 23.38 0.56 -4.26
C ILE A 362 24.06 1.68 -5.03
N LYS A 363 23.37 2.25 -6.03
CA LYS A 363 23.84 3.36 -6.84
C LYS A 363 22.80 4.48 -6.86
N SER A 364 23.24 5.74 -6.74
CA SER A 364 22.40 6.91 -6.96
C SER A 364 22.04 7.04 -8.44
N ILE A 365 20.76 7.32 -8.73
CA ILE A 365 20.22 7.43 -10.09
C ILE A 365 19.49 8.75 -10.36
N GLY A 366 19.14 9.51 -9.34
CA GLY A 366 18.41 10.77 -9.53
C GLY A 366 18.39 11.64 -8.28
N ASN A 367 18.19 12.95 -8.49
CA ASN A 367 18.17 13.96 -7.42
C ASN A 367 16.85 14.73 -7.46
N TYR A 368 15.73 14.04 -7.24
CA TYR A 368 14.41 14.64 -7.24
C TYR A 368 13.80 14.53 -5.84
N GLU A 369 13.14 15.60 -5.42
CA GLU A 369 12.45 15.62 -4.13
C GLU A 369 11.16 14.82 -4.18
N LEU A 370 10.87 14.09 -3.10
CA LEU A 370 9.68 13.27 -2.89
C LEU A 370 8.96 13.71 -1.61
N ASP A 371 7.64 13.66 -1.60
CA ASP A 371 6.86 13.71 -0.37
C ASP A 371 7.00 12.38 0.40
N PRO A 372 7.54 12.37 1.64
CA PRO A 372 7.82 11.14 2.37
C PRO A 372 6.55 10.44 2.91
N ILE A 373 5.42 11.14 2.89
CA ILE A 373 4.14 10.65 3.43
C ILE A 373 3.41 9.79 2.40
N VAL A 374 3.36 10.27 1.16
CA VAL A 374 2.64 9.60 0.08
C VAL A 374 3.58 8.68 -0.69
N PRO A 375 3.44 7.36 -0.56
CA PRO A 375 4.33 6.43 -1.21
C PRO A 375 4.21 6.53 -2.74
N PRO A 376 5.32 6.35 -3.46
CA PRO A 376 5.30 6.24 -4.90
C PRO A 376 4.56 4.98 -5.36
N VAL A 377 4.03 5.00 -6.57
CA VAL A 377 3.30 3.88 -7.18
C VAL A 377 3.88 3.51 -8.54
N GLU A 378 3.70 2.24 -8.90
CA GLU A 378 4.09 1.70 -10.19
C GLU A 378 2.88 1.65 -11.13
N LEU A 379 3.06 2.12 -12.36
CA LEU A 379 2.11 2.03 -13.45
C LEU A 379 2.80 1.42 -14.69
N GLY A 380 2.89 0.09 -14.73
CA GLY A 380 3.65 -0.63 -15.75
C GLY A 380 5.17 -0.42 -15.62
N GLU A 381 5.78 0.26 -16.56
CA GLU A 381 7.23 0.59 -16.51
C GLU A 381 7.51 1.98 -15.94
N GLU A 382 6.49 2.70 -15.50
CA GLU A 382 6.56 4.07 -15.04
C GLU A 382 6.33 4.12 -13.52
N PHE A 383 7.13 4.92 -12.83
CA PHE A 383 6.97 5.20 -11.40
C PHE A 383 6.42 6.61 -11.23
N TYR A 384 5.31 6.72 -10.51
CA TYR A 384 4.69 8.00 -10.19
C TYR A 384 4.89 8.31 -8.72
N TYR A 385 5.31 9.53 -8.45
CA TYR A 385 5.47 10.05 -7.10
C TYR A 385 5.15 11.54 -7.07
N ILE A 386 4.94 12.07 -5.89
CA ILE A 386 4.56 13.46 -5.72
C ILE A 386 5.60 14.25 -4.96
N ASN A 387 5.64 15.54 -5.28
CA ASN A 387 6.34 16.56 -4.52
C ASN A 387 5.32 17.67 -4.18
N LYS A 388 5.19 18.01 -2.92
CA LYS A 388 4.28 19.06 -2.46
C LYS A 388 4.96 20.42 -2.46
N SER A 389 4.36 21.34 -3.16
CA SER A 389 4.63 22.78 -3.03
C SER A 389 3.72 23.37 -1.95
N ALA A 390 3.80 24.67 -1.69
CA ALA A 390 3.00 25.30 -0.61
C ALA A 390 1.48 25.04 -0.73
N ASN A 391 0.91 25.14 -1.93
CA ASN A 391 -0.53 25.03 -2.17
C ASN A 391 -0.93 23.87 -3.10
N PHE A 392 0.00 23.38 -3.92
CA PHE A 392 -0.30 22.41 -4.98
C PHE A 392 0.70 21.27 -4.98
N THR A 393 0.29 20.17 -5.57
CA THR A 393 1.08 18.95 -5.70
C THR A 393 1.63 18.85 -7.12
N ARG A 394 2.95 18.65 -7.23
CA ARG A 394 3.60 18.23 -8.47
C ARG A 394 3.62 16.72 -8.56
N THR A 395 3.14 16.18 -9.65
CA THR A 395 3.22 14.76 -9.94
C THR A 395 4.38 14.52 -10.90
N LEU A 396 5.33 13.72 -10.46
CA LEU A 396 6.51 13.36 -11.23
C LEU A 396 6.36 11.91 -11.71
N MET A 397 6.80 11.68 -12.93
CA MET A 397 6.84 10.38 -13.58
C MET A 397 8.29 10.04 -13.88
N MET A 398 8.76 8.91 -13.44
CA MET A 398 10.10 8.39 -13.66
C MET A 398 10.03 7.09 -14.46
N ILE A 399 10.85 6.99 -15.50
CA ILE A 399 11.01 5.78 -16.30
C ILE A 399 12.47 5.36 -16.21
N THR A 400 12.72 4.11 -15.85
CA THR A 400 14.04 3.50 -15.89
C THR A 400 14.17 2.70 -17.19
N ARG A 401 14.94 3.20 -18.15
CA ARG A 401 15.17 2.52 -19.43
C ARG A 401 16.61 2.03 -19.54
N GLY A 402 16.75 0.75 -19.91
CA GLY A 402 18.02 0.15 -20.31
C GLY A 402 19.02 -0.11 -19.18
N MET A 403 20.21 -0.58 -19.55
CA MET A 403 21.33 -0.86 -18.63
C MET A 403 22.04 0.41 -18.12
N GLU A 404 21.77 1.53 -18.71
CA GLU A 404 22.37 2.83 -18.33
C GLU A 404 21.53 3.49 -17.24
N ASN A 405 21.28 2.98 -16.18
CA ASN A 405 20.69 3.45 -14.92
C ASN A 405 20.41 4.97 -14.75
N ASP A 406 20.21 5.70 -15.84
CA ASP A 406 19.81 7.11 -15.83
C ASP A 406 18.30 7.19 -16.08
N PRO A 407 17.49 7.42 -15.03
CA PRO A 407 16.05 7.54 -15.18
C PRO A 407 15.70 8.84 -15.91
N MET A 408 14.72 8.75 -16.79
CA MET A 408 14.08 9.92 -17.35
C MET A 408 12.94 10.36 -16.43
N VAL A 409 13.06 11.55 -15.86
CA VAL A 409 11.99 12.12 -15.02
C VAL A 409 11.28 13.23 -15.77
N THR A 410 9.96 13.17 -15.79
CA THR A 410 9.07 14.15 -16.43
C THR A 410 7.99 14.58 -15.44
N GLU A 411 7.67 15.86 -15.41
CA GLU A 411 6.57 16.38 -14.60
C GLU A 411 5.23 16.15 -15.34
N ALA A 412 4.42 15.22 -14.84
CA ALA A 412 3.09 14.90 -15.39
C ALA A 412 2.08 16.03 -15.17
N SER A 413 2.23 16.83 -14.12
CA SER A 413 1.37 17.98 -13.80
C SER A 413 1.79 19.29 -14.52
N ARG A 414 2.78 19.26 -15.42
CA ARG A 414 3.37 20.48 -16.03
C ARG A 414 2.36 21.40 -16.70
N LEU A 415 1.33 20.85 -17.35
CA LEU A 415 0.29 21.61 -18.04
C LEU A 415 -0.86 22.04 -17.12
N ALA A 416 -0.96 21.47 -15.92
CA ALA A 416 -1.95 21.76 -14.92
C ALA A 416 -1.33 21.85 -13.52
N PRO A 417 -0.41 22.79 -13.26
CA PRO A 417 0.40 22.85 -12.06
C PRO A 417 -0.39 23.16 -10.78
N GLU A 418 -1.55 23.80 -10.91
CA GLU A 418 -2.42 24.18 -9.80
C GLU A 418 -3.71 23.32 -9.71
N TYR A 419 -3.73 22.16 -10.36
CA TYR A 419 -4.92 21.33 -10.45
C TYR A 419 -5.11 20.42 -9.23
N VAL A 420 -4.03 19.89 -8.69
CA VAL A 420 -4.06 18.96 -7.55
C VAL A 420 -3.59 19.71 -6.28
N PRO A 421 -4.41 19.80 -5.22
CA PRO A 421 -4.04 20.50 -3.99
C PRO A 421 -2.90 19.79 -3.24
N SER A 422 -2.15 20.53 -2.43
CA SER A 422 -1.07 19.97 -1.60
C SER A 422 -1.55 19.09 -0.43
N THR A 423 -2.86 19.08 -0.17
CA THR A 423 -3.47 18.31 0.91
C THR A 423 -3.70 16.84 0.57
N VAL A 424 -3.46 16.43 -0.69
CA VAL A 424 -3.56 15.01 -1.08
C VAL A 424 -2.67 14.14 -0.19
N ASN A 425 -3.23 13.01 0.23
CA ASN A 425 -2.58 12.11 1.18
C ASN A 425 -2.58 10.63 0.72
N ASN A 426 -3.17 10.34 -0.43
CA ASN A 426 -3.09 9.02 -1.03
C ASN A 426 -2.81 9.11 -2.53
N LEU A 427 -2.06 8.13 -3.03
CA LEU A 427 -1.77 7.92 -4.44
C LEU A 427 -1.98 6.44 -4.76
N TYR A 428 -2.77 6.16 -5.78
CA TYR A 428 -3.09 4.81 -6.23
C TYR A 428 -2.80 4.68 -7.72
N ALA A 429 -2.47 3.47 -8.18
CA ALA A 429 -2.30 3.17 -9.59
C ALA A 429 -3.19 2.01 -10.03
N ASN A 430 -3.69 2.09 -11.26
CA ASN A 430 -4.37 0.98 -11.92
C ASN A 430 -3.71 0.71 -13.27
N PRO A 431 -2.80 -0.26 -13.34
CA PRO A 431 -2.09 -0.60 -14.58
C PRO A 431 -3.00 -1.10 -15.69
N GLN A 432 -4.11 -1.79 -15.37
CA GLN A 432 -5.03 -2.34 -16.37
C GLN A 432 -5.72 -1.24 -17.17
N ASN A 433 -6.06 -0.13 -16.51
CA ASN A 433 -6.74 1.00 -17.13
C ASN A 433 -5.81 2.20 -17.37
N SER A 434 -4.51 2.04 -17.13
CA SER A 434 -3.44 3.02 -17.39
C SER A 434 -3.68 4.39 -16.78
N PHE A 435 -4.03 4.44 -15.49
CA PHE A 435 -4.19 5.69 -14.76
C PHE A 435 -3.69 5.62 -13.31
N ILE A 436 -3.36 6.78 -12.79
CA ILE A 436 -3.15 7.00 -11.35
C ILE A 436 -4.28 7.85 -10.79
N VAL A 437 -4.52 7.71 -9.49
CA VAL A 437 -5.53 8.47 -8.75
C VAL A 437 -4.92 9.07 -7.50
N LEU A 438 -5.14 10.36 -7.29
CA LEU A 438 -4.81 11.04 -6.05
C LEU A 438 -6.09 11.37 -5.29
N THR A 439 -6.07 11.22 -3.96
CA THR A 439 -7.21 11.56 -3.10
C THR A 439 -6.74 12.31 -1.86
N ASP A 440 -7.66 13.12 -1.32
CA ASP A 440 -7.54 13.76 -0.02
C ASP A 440 -8.70 13.28 0.86
N SER A 441 -8.39 12.68 2.00
CA SER A 441 -9.40 12.12 2.92
C SER A 441 -10.41 13.17 3.46
N ASN A 442 -10.13 14.45 3.28
CA ASN A 442 -11.00 15.56 3.70
C ASN A 442 -11.78 16.18 2.55
N GLN A 443 -11.69 15.62 1.34
CA GLN A 443 -12.33 16.16 0.16
C GLN A 443 -13.14 15.11 -0.61
N GLU A 444 -14.15 15.60 -1.35
CA GLU A 444 -15.05 14.80 -2.18
C GLU A 444 -14.47 14.49 -3.56
N TYR A 445 -13.23 14.88 -3.83
CA TYR A 445 -12.62 14.79 -5.15
C TYR A 445 -11.62 13.64 -5.24
N MET A 446 -11.58 13.03 -6.42
CA MET A 446 -10.55 12.12 -6.89
C MET A 446 -9.91 12.71 -8.14
N TRP A 447 -8.61 12.94 -8.14
CA TRP A 447 -7.86 13.46 -9.30
C TRP A 447 -7.22 12.31 -10.04
N PHE A 448 -7.57 12.17 -11.30
CA PHE A 448 -7.08 11.13 -12.19
C PHE A 448 -6.06 11.69 -13.17
N PHE A 449 -5.01 10.92 -13.43
CA PHE A 449 -4.13 11.12 -14.56
C PHE A 449 -4.10 9.84 -15.38
N LYS A 450 -4.70 9.87 -16.57
CA LYS A 450 -4.80 8.72 -17.47
C LYS A 450 -3.83 8.89 -18.62
N THR A 451 -3.08 7.84 -18.93
CA THR A 451 -2.10 7.81 -20.02
C THR A 451 -2.49 6.75 -21.03
N HIS A 452 -2.16 7.01 -22.30
CA HIS A 452 -2.22 5.99 -23.34
C HIS A 452 -0.99 6.12 -24.23
N VAL A 453 -0.28 5.00 -24.37
CA VAL A 453 0.94 4.90 -25.17
C VAL A 453 0.70 3.89 -26.28
N GLU A 454 0.91 4.28 -27.53
CA GLU A 454 0.85 3.41 -28.68
C GLU A 454 2.24 3.32 -29.32
N GLY A 455 2.87 2.16 -29.23
CA GLY A 455 4.26 1.96 -29.61
C GLY A 455 5.22 2.83 -28.78
N GLN A 456 5.85 3.81 -29.39
CA GLN A 456 6.74 4.78 -28.70
C GLN A 456 6.12 6.16 -28.53
N GLN A 457 4.91 6.37 -29.03
CA GLN A 457 4.23 7.65 -28.95
C GLN A 457 3.19 7.66 -27.84
N ARG A 458 3.23 8.72 -27.06
CA ARG A 458 2.24 8.98 -26.02
C ARG A 458 1.08 9.75 -26.64
N MET A 459 -0.05 9.06 -26.83
CA MET A 459 -1.25 9.57 -27.52
C MET A 459 -2.12 10.41 -26.60
N MET A 460 -2.12 10.12 -25.29
CA MET A 460 -2.94 10.79 -24.31
C MET A 460 -2.22 10.93 -22.97
N ASN A 461 -2.32 12.11 -22.37
CA ASN A 461 -1.86 12.45 -21.01
C ASN A 461 -2.91 13.38 -20.40
N ALA A 462 -3.95 12.80 -19.82
CA ALA A 462 -5.14 13.54 -19.47
C ALA A 462 -5.34 13.62 -17.96
N TRP A 463 -5.36 14.85 -17.43
CA TRP A 463 -5.86 15.14 -16.09
C TRP A 463 -7.36 15.36 -16.14
N PHE A 464 -8.09 14.80 -15.16
CA PHE A 464 -9.52 15.03 -14.91
C PHE A 464 -9.83 14.70 -13.46
N LYS A 465 -11.01 15.10 -12.98
CA LYS A 465 -11.43 14.78 -11.61
C LYS A 465 -12.85 14.22 -11.56
N TRP A 466 -13.07 13.36 -10.57
CA TRP A 466 -14.40 12.93 -10.19
C TRP A 466 -14.77 13.59 -8.88
N LYS A 467 -16.04 14.01 -8.75
CA LYS A 467 -16.65 14.44 -7.52
C LYS A 467 -17.59 13.35 -7.04
N LEU A 468 -17.46 12.92 -5.78
CA LEU A 468 -18.31 11.92 -5.14
C LEU A 468 -19.17 12.58 -4.06
N PRO A 469 -20.28 11.95 -3.62
CA PRO A 469 -21.19 12.53 -2.62
C PRO A 469 -20.70 12.38 -1.18
N GLY A 470 -19.41 12.52 -0.94
CA GLY A 470 -18.78 12.46 0.37
C GLY A 470 -17.26 12.41 0.28
N ASN A 471 -16.59 12.66 1.40
CA ASN A 471 -15.12 12.66 1.46
C ASN A 471 -14.55 11.28 1.15
N VAL A 472 -13.58 11.21 0.25
CA VAL A 472 -12.99 9.96 -0.24
C VAL A 472 -11.85 9.54 0.67
N LEU A 473 -12.09 8.58 1.54
CA LEU A 473 -11.10 8.09 2.49
C LEU A 473 -10.10 7.12 1.86
N SER A 474 -10.57 6.27 0.97
CA SER A 474 -9.72 5.29 0.28
C SER A 474 -10.37 4.82 -1.01
N CYS A 475 -9.57 4.35 -1.95
CA CYS A 475 -10.04 3.60 -3.11
C CYS A 475 -9.26 2.30 -3.29
N VAL A 476 -9.93 1.29 -3.82
CA VAL A 476 -9.39 -0.04 -4.05
C VAL A 476 -9.82 -0.50 -5.43
N PHE A 477 -8.88 -1.04 -6.20
CA PHE A 477 -9.16 -1.62 -7.50
C PHE A 477 -9.22 -3.15 -7.38
N ASN A 478 -10.29 -3.74 -7.88
CA ASN A 478 -10.43 -5.19 -7.98
C ASN A 478 -11.10 -5.54 -9.30
N ALA A 479 -10.41 -6.28 -10.14
CA ALA A 479 -10.79 -6.50 -11.53
C ALA A 479 -11.10 -5.15 -12.24
N ASP A 480 -12.21 -5.07 -12.96
CA ASP A 480 -12.63 -3.87 -13.67
C ASP A 480 -13.46 -2.89 -12.82
N ASN A 481 -13.42 -3.01 -11.51
CA ASN A 481 -14.19 -2.15 -10.61
C ASN A 481 -13.27 -1.31 -9.71
N ILE A 482 -13.69 -0.08 -9.48
CA ILE A 482 -13.18 0.76 -8.41
C ILE A 482 -14.16 0.69 -7.23
N PHE A 483 -13.64 0.37 -6.06
CA PHE A 483 -14.36 0.45 -4.80
C PHE A 483 -13.88 1.70 -4.07
N THR A 484 -14.83 2.53 -3.63
CA THR A 484 -14.47 3.73 -2.85
C THR A 484 -15.11 3.66 -1.48
N ILE A 485 -14.36 4.07 -0.48
CA ILE A 485 -14.82 4.25 0.88
C ILE A 485 -15.00 5.74 1.08
N ILE A 486 -16.25 6.16 1.25
CA ILE A 486 -16.59 7.57 1.42
C ILE A 486 -17.19 7.83 2.80
N SER A 487 -16.96 9.02 3.31
CA SER A 487 -17.59 9.53 4.53
C SER A 487 -18.69 10.52 4.16
N ALA A 488 -19.94 10.13 4.36
CA ALA A 488 -21.11 10.96 4.08
C ALA A 488 -22.21 10.65 5.11
N ASP A 489 -23.03 11.65 5.45
CA ASP A 489 -24.16 11.53 6.38
C ASP A 489 -23.80 10.80 7.69
N ASN A 490 -22.64 11.15 8.29
CA ASN A 490 -22.11 10.50 9.50
C ASN A 490 -21.94 8.97 9.40
N LYS A 491 -21.80 8.45 8.19
CA LYS A 491 -21.59 7.03 7.89
C LYS A 491 -20.35 6.83 7.03
N LEU A 492 -19.76 5.67 7.15
CA LEU A 492 -18.73 5.20 6.22
C LEU A 492 -19.38 4.24 5.23
N ILE A 493 -19.35 4.61 3.99
CA ILE A 493 -20.10 3.96 2.91
C ILE A 493 -19.11 3.37 1.92
N VAL A 494 -19.33 2.13 1.53
CA VAL A 494 -18.62 1.50 0.44
C VAL A 494 -19.47 1.58 -0.83
N THR A 495 -18.87 2.13 -1.88
CA THR A 495 -19.48 2.18 -3.21
C THR A 495 -18.60 1.49 -4.23
N SER A 496 -19.18 1.04 -5.33
CA SER A 496 -18.44 0.48 -6.46
C SER A 496 -18.85 1.16 -7.76
N ALA A 497 -17.88 1.32 -8.66
CA ALA A 497 -18.13 1.74 -10.03
C ALA A 497 -17.32 0.88 -10.99
N PRO A 498 -17.91 0.40 -12.09
CA PRO A 498 -17.17 -0.28 -13.12
C PRO A 498 -16.30 0.71 -13.90
N LEU A 499 -15.12 0.27 -14.32
CA LEU A 499 -14.18 1.07 -15.10
C LEU A 499 -14.26 0.79 -16.60
N ASN A 500 -14.96 -0.27 -16.99
CA ASN A 500 -15.24 -0.61 -18.37
C ASN A 500 -16.67 -0.20 -18.77
N GLU A 501 -16.88 0.07 -20.04
CA GLU A 501 -18.12 0.66 -20.55
C GLU A 501 -19.35 -0.25 -20.52
N SER A 502 -19.16 -1.55 -20.40
CA SER A 502 -20.26 -2.52 -20.55
C SER A 502 -21.10 -2.69 -19.27
N ALA A 503 -20.76 -2.03 -18.19
CA ALA A 503 -21.30 -2.39 -16.88
C ALA A 503 -22.53 -1.58 -16.42
N ASP A 504 -22.87 -0.47 -17.06
CA ASP A 504 -24.08 0.33 -16.73
C ASP A 504 -25.39 -0.28 -17.26
N ALA A 505 -25.33 -1.54 -17.69
CA ALA A 505 -26.51 -2.26 -18.17
C ALA A 505 -27.59 -2.52 -17.12
N GLU A 506 -27.30 -2.27 -15.83
CA GLU A 506 -28.29 -2.51 -14.76
C GLU A 506 -29.36 -1.41 -14.62
N ILE A 507 -29.01 -0.15 -14.98
CA ILE A 507 -29.96 0.97 -14.95
C ILE A 507 -30.00 1.63 -16.32
N LEU A 508 -31.06 1.37 -17.07
CA LEU A 508 -31.23 1.93 -18.41
C LEU A 508 -32.55 2.63 -18.53
N LEU A 509 -32.44 3.88 -18.89
CA LEU A 509 -33.58 4.66 -19.39
C LEU A 509 -33.75 4.36 -20.88
N ASN A 510 -34.98 4.02 -21.33
CA ASN A 510 -35.33 3.69 -22.72
C ASN A 510 -34.69 2.39 -23.28
N LYS A 511 -34.83 1.27 -22.58
CA LYS A 511 -34.51 -0.02 -23.15
C LYS A 511 -35.50 -0.39 -24.25
N ASP A 512 -35.04 -0.49 -25.50
CA ASP A 512 -35.85 -1.10 -26.58
C ASP A 512 -35.72 -2.64 -26.45
N THR A 513 -36.82 -3.29 -26.04
CA THR A 513 -36.87 -4.74 -25.85
C THR A 513 -37.07 -5.51 -27.16
N THR A 514 -37.28 -4.84 -28.27
CA THR A 514 -37.51 -5.47 -29.59
C THR A 514 -36.22 -5.78 -30.33
N ASN A 515 -35.14 -5.09 -30.04
CA ASN A 515 -33.83 -5.34 -30.63
C ASN A 515 -32.82 -5.74 -29.54
N ALA A 516 -32.13 -6.84 -29.76
CA ALA A 516 -31.04 -7.29 -28.88
C ALA A 516 -29.87 -6.27 -28.79
N THR A 517 -29.90 -5.23 -29.59
CA THR A 517 -28.92 -4.14 -29.57
C THR A 517 -29.37 -3.07 -28.58
N PHE A 518 -28.54 -2.86 -27.59
CA PHE A 518 -28.76 -1.96 -26.49
C PHE A 518 -28.49 -0.52 -26.93
N THR A 519 -29.52 0.36 -26.92
CA THR A 519 -29.39 1.77 -27.24
C THR A 519 -29.85 2.70 -26.11
N GLY A 520 -29.88 2.16 -24.89
CA GLY A 520 -30.28 2.94 -23.72
C GLY A 520 -29.18 3.86 -23.20
N ILE A 521 -29.55 5.06 -22.75
CA ILE A 521 -28.66 5.95 -22.02
C ILE A 521 -28.71 5.53 -20.55
N GLY A 522 -27.61 5.03 -20.00
CA GLY A 522 -27.48 4.78 -18.55
C GLY A 522 -27.51 6.11 -17.78
N PRO A 523 -28.30 6.24 -16.70
CA PRO A 523 -28.17 7.39 -15.82
C PRO A 523 -26.84 7.35 -15.08
N HIS A 524 -26.16 8.49 -15.00
CA HIS A 524 -24.95 8.65 -14.19
C HIS A 524 -25.36 9.12 -12.79
N LEU A 525 -25.89 8.19 -12.00
CA LEU A 525 -26.34 8.42 -10.63
C LEU A 525 -25.31 7.89 -9.66
N ASP A 526 -24.95 8.69 -8.67
CA ASP A 526 -24.08 8.26 -7.60
C ASP A 526 -24.88 7.60 -6.47
N MET A 527 -24.26 6.62 -5.82
CA MET A 527 -24.81 5.87 -4.70
C MET A 527 -26.19 5.24 -5.00
N TRP A 528 -26.41 4.83 -6.23
CA TRP A 528 -27.68 4.20 -6.57
C TRP A 528 -27.81 2.80 -5.94
N THR A 529 -29.03 2.42 -5.62
CA THR A 529 -29.39 1.07 -5.17
C THR A 529 -30.73 0.66 -5.78
N LYS A 530 -30.89 -0.62 -6.05
CA LYS A 530 -32.17 -1.23 -6.41
C LYS A 530 -32.78 -2.04 -5.27
N ASP A 531 -32.07 -2.14 -4.15
CA ASP A 531 -32.48 -2.92 -3.01
C ASP A 531 -33.42 -2.08 -2.13
N LEU A 532 -34.69 -2.44 -2.14
CA LEU A 532 -35.75 -1.77 -1.40
C LEU A 532 -36.31 -2.71 -0.34
N THR A 533 -36.55 -2.17 0.87
CA THR A 533 -37.23 -2.89 1.93
C THR A 533 -38.74 -2.97 1.69
N SER A 534 -39.33 -1.89 1.22
CA SER A 534 -40.76 -1.85 0.91
C SER A 534 -41.11 -0.74 -0.08
N VAL A 535 -42.20 -0.94 -0.81
CA VAL A 535 -42.88 0.08 -1.60
C VAL A 535 -44.34 0.01 -1.22
N SER A 536 -44.93 1.09 -0.74
CA SER A 536 -46.34 1.17 -0.35
C SER A 536 -47.00 2.40 -0.95
N TYR A 537 -48.22 2.23 -1.43
CA TYR A 537 -49.04 3.30 -1.96
C TYR A 537 -50.24 3.57 -1.05
N ASN A 538 -50.44 4.82 -0.70
CA ASN A 538 -51.60 5.29 0.06
C ASN A 538 -52.60 5.99 -0.86
N ALA A 539 -53.70 5.31 -1.17
CA ALA A 539 -54.72 5.83 -2.07
C ALA A 539 -55.51 7.06 -1.52
N THR A 540 -55.47 7.31 -0.21
CA THR A 540 -56.14 8.46 0.41
C THR A 540 -55.32 9.76 0.23
N THR A 541 -54.02 9.64 0.29
CA THR A 541 -53.09 10.79 0.18
C THR A 541 -52.44 10.89 -1.20
N ASP A 542 -52.64 9.89 -2.06
CA ASP A 542 -51.98 9.74 -3.37
C ASP A 542 -50.45 9.75 -3.28
N ILE A 543 -49.92 9.19 -2.18
CA ILE A 543 -48.49 9.16 -1.92
C ILE A 543 -47.97 7.71 -2.03
N THR A 544 -46.93 7.53 -2.82
CA THR A 544 -46.14 6.30 -2.81
C THR A 544 -44.91 6.47 -1.90
N THR A 545 -44.81 5.63 -0.87
CA THR A 545 -43.65 5.59 0.03
C THR A 545 -42.72 4.48 -0.44
N ILE A 546 -41.48 4.84 -0.74
CA ILE A 546 -40.42 3.94 -1.12
C ILE A 546 -39.39 3.90 0.02
N THR A 547 -39.14 2.72 0.57
CA THR A 547 -38.19 2.54 1.65
C THR A 547 -37.00 1.75 1.13
N PRO A 548 -35.82 2.36 1.02
CA PRO A 548 -34.58 1.63 0.67
C PRO A 548 -34.18 0.66 1.78
N THR A 549 -33.14 -0.13 1.54
CA THR A 549 -32.58 -1.04 2.55
C THR A 549 -32.28 -0.28 3.84
N SER A 550 -32.37 -0.99 4.97
CA SER A 550 -32.01 -0.41 6.27
C SER A 550 -30.58 0.16 6.20
N ASN A 551 -30.40 1.36 6.72
CA ASN A 551 -29.12 2.11 6.73
C ASN A 551 -28.67 2.73 5.39
N TYR A 552 -29.44 2.64 4.31
CA TYR A 552 -29.13 3.41 3.10
C TYR A 552 -29.11 4.91 3.45
N PRO A 553 -28.00 5.63 3.16
CA PRO A 553 -27.94 7.05 3.44
C PRO A 553 -28.73 7.83 2.38
N ILE A 554 -29.62 8.70 2.81
CA ILE A 554 -30.28 9.65 1.92
C ILE A 554 -29.52 10.97 2.07
N ILE A 555 -28.72 11.30 1.07
CA ILE A 555 -27.99 12.56 1.02
C ILE A 555 -28.86 13.57 0.30
N ASP A 556 -29.35 14.54 1.07
CA ASP A 556 -30.15 15.67 0.59
C ASP A 556 -29.41 16.96 0.92
N SER A 557 -28.88 17.61 -0.08
CA SER A 557 -28.12 18.85 0.05
C SER A 557 -28.33 19.76 -1.15
N THR A 558 -27.76 20.95 -1.12
CA THR A 558 -27.83 21.89 -2.26
C THR A 558 -27.15 21.36 -3.53
N GLU A 559 -26.31 20.35 -3.42
CA GLU A 559 -25.52 19.78 -4.51
C GLU A 559 -25.99 18.37 -4.93
N TYR A 560 -26.68 17.65 -4.03
CA TYR A 560 -27.12 16.28 -4.23
C TYR A 560 -28.59 16.16 -3.84
N GLU A 561 -29.41 15.69 -4.76
CA GLU A 561 -30.84 15.43 -4.54
C GLU A 561 -31.11 13.93 -4.65
N PRO A 562 -31.86 13.32 -3.71
CA PRO A 562 -32.30 11.94 -3.87
C PRO A 562 -33.29 11.84 -5.03
N ILE A 563 -33.03 10.88 -5.93
CA ILE A 563 -33.87 10.68 -7.13
C ILE A 563 -34.39 9.24 -7.12
N VAL A 564 -35.70 9.09 -7.39
CA VAL A 564 -36.30 7.78 -7.60
C VAL A 564 -36.44 7.52 -9.10
N VAL A 565 -35.85 6.45 -9.59
CA VAL A 565 -35.98 5.98 -10.96
C VAL A 565 -37.00 4.84 -11.01
N VAL A 566 -38.13 5.06 -11.64
CA VAL A 566 -39.17 4.04 -11.81
C VAL A 566 -39.13 3.50 -13.23
N SER A 567 -38.96 2.21 -13.37
CA SER A 567 -39.12 1.48 -14.63
C SER A 567 -40.51 0.84 -14.65
N ALA A 568 -41.42 1.32 -15.46
CA ALA A 568 -42.72 0.70 -15.63
C ALA A 568 -42.62 -0.51 -16.56
N VAL A 569 -42.79 -1.72 -16.02
CA VAL A 569 -43.09 -2.91 -16.82
C VAL A 569 -44.62 -3.03 -16.89
N THR A 570 -45.21 -2.52 -17.93
CA THR A 570 -46.65 -2.81 -18.22
C THR A 570 -46.74 -4.22 -18.77
N GLY A 571 -47.50 -5.10 -18.09
CA GLY A 571 -47.61 -6.53 -18.36
C GLY A 571 -47.97 -6.91 -19.79
N THR A 572 -47.50 -8.05 -20.21
CA THR A 572 -47.88 -8.92 -21.35
C THR A 572 -47.85 -8.37 -22.76
N SER A 573 -47.42 -7.19 -23.05
CA SER A 573 -47.18 -6.73 -24.42
C SER A 573 -45.80 -6.09 -24.56
N THR A 574 -45.21 -6.34 -25.70
CA THR A 574 -43.94 -5.92 -26.23
C THR A 574 -43.67 -4.41 -26.28
N SER A 575 -44.19 -3.62 -25.37
CA SER A 575 -43.97 -2.17 -25.34
C SER A 575 -42.80 -1.80 -24.45
N ALA A 576 -41.95 -0.95 -24.97
CA ALA A 576 -40.79 -0.37 -24.33
C ALA A 576 -41.10 0.12 -22.92
N SER A 577 -40.34 -0.37 -21.93
CA SER A 577 -40.33 0.19 -20.58
C SER A 577 -39.68 1.58 -20.63
N ARG A 578 -40.40 2.62 -20.32
CA ARG A 578 -39.85 3.95 -20.13
C ARG A 578 -39.51 4.13 -18.66
N GLY A 579 -38.24 4.38 -18.36
CA GLY A 579 -37.84 4.85 -17.04
C GLY A 579 -38.26 6.32 -16.86
N MET A 580 -38.81 6.64 -15.71
CA MET A 580 -39.09 8.01 -15.29
C MET A 580 -38.29 8.33 -14.05
N MET A 581 -37.68 9.52 -13.98
CA MET A 581 -36.97 10.01 -12.79
C MET A 581 -37.87 10.97 -12.04
N PHE A 582 -37.92 10.83 -10.73
CA PHE A 582 -38.66 11.72 -9.82
C PHE A 582 -37.67 12.23 -8.76
N PRO A 583 -37.70 13.56 -8.45
CA PRO A 583 -36.90 14.11 -7.36
C PRO A 583 -37.32 13.61 -6.00
#